data_e6266b5e88451614d693f9b09f5eed1e
#
_entry.id   e6266b5e88451614d693f9b09f5eed1e
#
_cell.length_a   1.000
_cell.length_b   1.000
_cell.length_c   1.000
_cell.angle_alpha   90.00
_cell.angle_beta   90.00
_cell.angle_gamma   90.00
#
_symmetry.space_group_name_H-M   'P 1'
#
loop_
_entity.id
_entity.type
_entity.pdbx_description
1 polymer ?
#
loop_
_entity_poly.entity_id
_entity_poly.type
_entity_poly.pdbx_seq_one_letter_code
_entity_poly.pdbx_strand_id
1 'polypeptide(L)'
;MNADEFIAKWSKVELTERSAAQAHFLDLCELVGHPKPQEADPKGEWFTFERGASKQSGGDGWADVWKKDFFGWEYKSRHKDFDAAYDQLLEYRADLDNPPLLVVCYMDKKLCLPLLGMRVSAKCRRNWSR
;
A
#
# COMPACT_ATOMS: atom_id res chain seq x y z
N MET A 1 -17.19 2.37 9.30
CA MET A 1 -17.34 1.83 7.91
C MET A 1 -17.27 0.31 7.98
N ASN A 2 -18.23 -0.36 7.34
CA ASN A 2 -18.20 -1.81 7.21
C ASN A 2 -17.69 -2.22 5.82
N ALA A 3 -17.50 -3.53 5.60
CA ALA A 3 -16.95 -4.04 4.35
C ALA A 3 -17.83 -3.70 3.15
N ASP A 4 -19.15 -3.77 3.28
CA ASP A 4 -20.07 -3.47 2.20
C ASP A 4 -20.00 -1.99 1.81
N GLU A 5 -19.92 -1.10 2.78
CA GLU A 5 -19.76 0.34 2.53
C GLU A 5 -18.43 0.64 1.84
N PHE A 6 -17.37 -0.01 2.27
CA PHE A 6 -16.03 0.12 1.66
C PHE A 6 -16.06 -0.30 0.19
N ILE A 7 -16.60 -1.47 -0.09
CA ILE A 7 -16.71 -2.00 -1.46
C ILE A 7 -17.57 -1.08 -2.33
N ALA A 8 -18.73 -0.65 -1.83
CA ALA A 8 -19.64 0.23 -2.57
C ALA A 8 -18.96 1.56 -2.92
N LYS A 9 -18.23 2.16 -1.96
CA LYS A 9 -17.52 3.41 -2.19
C LYS A 9 -16.45 3.23 -3.27
N TRP A 10 -15.57 2.24 -3.11
CA TRP A 10 -14.40 2.10 -3.97
C TRP A 10 -14.71 1.55 -5.36
N SER A 11 -15.86 0.92 -5.55
CA SER A 11 -16.32 0.54 -6.88
C SER A 11 -16.73 1.75 -7.75
N LYS A 12 -16.98 2.90 -7.13
CA LYS A 12 -17.46 4.11 -7.82
C LYS A 12 -16.42 5.24 -7.90
N VAL A 13 -15.30 5.12 -7.19
CA VAL A 13 -14.31 6.21 -7.13
C VAL A 13 -13.55 6.33 -8.44
N GLU A 14 -13.39 7.57 -8.93
CA GLU A 14 -12.71 7.90 -10.18
C GLU A 14 -11.56 8.90 -9.96
N LEU A 15 -10.82 8.73 -8.87
CA LEU A 15 -9.68 9.58 -8.56
C LEU A 15 -8.43 9.13 -9.32
N THR A 16 -7.43 10.02 -9.39
CA THR A 16 -6.11 9.64 -9.88
C THR A 16 -5.51 8.57 -8.96
N GLU A 17 -4.58 7.78 -9.49
CA GLU A 17 -3.94 6.69 -8.72
C GLU A 17 -3.37 7.19 -7.39
N ARG A 18 -2.64 8.32 -7.41
CA ARG A 18 -2.02 8.88 -6.20
C ARG A 18 -3.05 9.30 -5.15
N SER A 19 -4.07 10.06 -5.57
CA SER A 19 -5.13 10.52 -4.66
C SER A 19 -5.94 9.36 -4.12
N ALA A 20 -6.25 8.39 -4.97
CA ALA A 20 -7.00 7.22 -4.59
C ALA A 20 -6.22 6.33 -3.62
N ALA A 21 -4.90 6.20 -3.79
CA ALA A 21 -4.07 5.36 -2.94
C ALA A 21 -4.14 5.77 -1.48
N GLN A 22 -3.93 7.05 -1.19
CA GLN A 22 -3.97 7.54 0.18
C GLN A 22 -5.37 7.40 0.79
N ALA A 23 -6.40 7.80 0.06
CA ALA A 23 -7.77 7.71 0.54
C ALA A 23 -8.19 6.26 0.78
N HIS A 24 -7.82 5.36 -0.13
CA HIS A 24 -8.11 3.93 0.01
C HIS A 24 -7.46 3.36 1.28
N PHE A 25 -6.20 3.68 1.50
CA PHE A 25 -5.47 3.17 2.67
C PHE A 25 -6.06 3.71 3.98
N LEU A 26 -6.45 4.98 4.01
CA LEU A 26 -7.10 5.56 5.19
C LEU A 26 -8.43 4.88 5.50
N ASP A 27 -9.23 4.61 4.47
CA ASP A 27 -10.48 3.88 4.64
C ASP A 27 -10.24 2.43 5.08
N LEU A 28 -9.19 1.80 4.56
CA LEU A 28 -8.83 0.45 4.97
C LEU A 28 -8.44 0.40 6.45
N CYS A 29 -7.67 1.38 6.92
CA CYS A 29 -7.34 1.50 8.34
C CYS A 29 -8.62 1.60 9.19
N GLU A 30 -9.55 2.44 8.78
CA GLU A 30 -10.83 2.59 9.47
C GLU A 30 -11.61 1.28 9.49
N LEU A 31 -11.68 0.59 8.35
CA LEU A 31 -12.40 -0.67 8.22
C LEU A 31 -11.88 -1.73 9.18
N VAL A 32 -10.56 -1.86 9.33
CA VAL A 32 -9.95 -2.90 10.16
C VAL A 32 -9.63 -2.43 11.59
N GLY A 33 -9.95 -1.17 11.92
CA GLY A 33 -9.68 -0.64 13.25
C GLY A 33 -8.21 -0.36 13.54
N HIS A 34 -7.42 -0.08 12.50
CA HIS A 34 -6.00 0.24 12.63
C HIS A 34 -5.80 1.75 12.67
N PRO A 35 -4.88 2.28 13.49
CA PRO A 35 -4.56 3.71 13.48
C PRO A 35 -4.09 4.16 12.09
N LYS A 36 -4.48 5.37 11.72
CA LYS A 36 -4.04 5.98 10.45
C LYS A 36 -2.61 6.49 10.60
N PRO A 37 -1.84 6.56 9.49
CA PRO A 37 -0.42 6.97 9.59
C PRO A 37 -0.20 8.26 10.34
N GLN A 38 -0.94 9.31 10.02
CA GLN A 38 -0.76 10.62 10.65
C GLN A 38 -1.16 10.65 12.12
N GLU A 39 -2.09 9.80 12.52
CA GLU A 39 -2.49 9.67 13.92
C GLU A 39 -1.44 8.94 14.73
N ALA A 40 -0.89 7.85 14.18
CA ALA A 40 0.09 7.02 14.87
C ALA A 40 1.48 7.66 14.86
N ASP A 41 1.84 8.36 13.78
CA ASP A 41 3.16 8.87 13.53
C ASP A 41 3.10 10.26 12.92
N PRO A 42 2.82 11.32 13.71
CA PRO A 42 2.67 12.67 13.17
C PRO A 42 3.91 13.22 12.46
N LYS A 43 5.10 12.70 12.77
CA LYS A 43 6.34 13.15 12.15
C LYS A 43 6.74 12.36 10.91
N GLY A 44 6.06 11.26 10.59
CA GLY A 44 6.37 10.44 9.43
C GLY A 44 7.69 9.69 9.51
N GLU A 45 8.09 9.28 10.71
CA GLU A 45 9.39 8.63 10.94
C GLU A 45 9.34 7.10 10.78
N TRP A 46 8.17 6.49 10.98
CA TRP A 46 8.05 5.03 10.96
C TRP A 46 6.76 4.51 10.31
N PHE A 47 5.77 5.37 10.07
CA PHE A 47 4.52 4.98 9.41
C PHE A 47 4.02 6.17 8.60
N THR A 48 4.20 6.11 7.26
CA THR A 48 3.93 7.28 6.43
C THR A 48 3.59 6.90 4.99
N PHE A 49 2.95 7.83 4.31
CA PHE A 49 2.73 7.76 2.87
C PHE A 49 3.97 8.20 2.10
N GLU A 50 4.13 7.68 0.90
CA GLU A 50 5.16 8.13 -0.05
C GLU A 50 6.57 8.18 0.53
N ARG A 51 6.97 7.13 1.22
CA ARG A 51 8.32 7.01 1.77
C ARG A 51 9.35 7.17 0.66
N GLY A 52 10.29 8.09 0.84
CA GLY A 52 11.35 8.35 -0.13
C GLY A 52 10.99 9.34 -1.24
N ALA A 53 9.82 9.98 -1.19
CA ALA A 53 9.39 10.92 -2.22
C ALA A 53 10.30 12.15 -2.35
N SER A 54 11.03 12.48 -1.30
CA SER A 54 11.97 13.62 -1.29
C SER A 54 13.40 13.25 -1.69
N LYS A 55 13.65 12.02 -2.13
CA LYS A 55 14.99 11.59 -2.53
C LYS A 55 15.51 12.41 -3.72
N GLN A 56 16.83 12.64 -3.76
CA GLN A 56 17.47 13.51 -4.75
C GLN A 56 17.33 13.03 -6.19
N SER A 57 17.18 11.74 -6.41
CA SER A 57 17.01 11.17 -7.75
C SER A 57 15.69 11.60 -8.40
N GLY A 58 14.81 12.26 -7.66
CA GLY A 58 13.49 12.64 -8.14
C GLY A 58 12.58 11.44 -8.32
N GLY A 59 11.43 11.67 -8.92
CA GLY A 59 10.45 10.63 -9.16
C GLY A 59 9.61 10.28 -7.95
N ASP A 60 8.90 9.18 -8.05
CA ASP A 60 8.01 8.69 -7.02
C ASP A 60 8.79 8.13 -5.83
N GLY A 61 8.13 8.00 -4.69
CA GLY A 61 8.73 7.40 -3.51
C GLY A 61 9.02 5.91 -3.69
N TRP A 62 9.65 5.31 -2.69
CA TRP A 62 9.97 3.88 -2.69
C TRP A 62 8.76 3.01 -2.42
N ALA A 63 7.75 3.53 -1.74
CA ALA A 63 6.48 2.86 -1.49
C ALA A 63 5.37 3.89 -1.28
N ASP A 64 4.15 3.55 -1.68
CA ASP A 64 2.99 4.42 -1.46
C ASP A 64 2.64 4.52 0.02
N VAL A 65 2.76 3.41 0.75
CA VAL A 65 2.60 3.37 2.20
C VAL A 65 3.72 2.53 2.79
N TRP A 66 4.29 2.99 3.87
CA TRP A 66 5.36 2.28 4.56
C TRP A 66 5.12 2.28 6.06
N LYS A 67 5.28 1.13 6.67
CA LYS A 67 5.30 0.99 8.14
C LYS A 67 6.54 0.21 8.53
N LYS A 68 7.45 0.87 9.22
CA LYS A 68 8.74 0.30 9.61
C LYS A 68 8.52 -1.02 10.37
N ASP A 69 9.31 -2.01 9.99
CA ASP A 69 9.30 -3.36 10.58
C ASP A 69 8.03 -4.17 10.29
N PHE A 70 7.11 -3.64 9.49
CA PHE A 70 5.87 -4.33 9.13
C PHE A 70 5.70 -4.51 7.63
N PHE A 71 5.63 -3.43 6.85
CA PHE A 71 5.36 -3.57 5.43
C PHE A 71 5.84 -2.39 4.57
N GLY A 72 6.05 -2.68 3.28
CA GLY A 72 6.05 -1.72 2.19
C GLY A 72 4.86 -2.03 1.28
N TRP A 73 4.12 -1.02 0.89
CA TRP A 73 2.85 -1.18 0.19
C TRP A 73 2.81 -0.31 -1.04
N GLU A 74 2.46 -0.90 -2.20
CA GLU A 74 2.36 -0.20 -3.47
C GLU A 74 0.98 -0.40 -4.07
N TYR A 75 0.39 0.68 -4.55
CA TYR A 75 -0.87 0.63 -5.29
C TYR A 75 -0.60 0.68 -6.79
N LYS A 76 -1.32 -0.11 -7.55
CA LYS A 76 -1.25 -0.11 -9.01
C LYS A 76 -2.65 -0.12 -9.61
N SER A 77 -2.78 0.50 -10.79
CA SER A 77 -4.02 0.43 -11.55
C SER A 77 -4.11 -0.93 -12.25
N ARG A 78 -5.32 -1.26 -12.71
CA ARG A 78 -5.65 -2.55 -13.32
C ARG A 78 -4.73 -2.98 -14.45
N HIS A 79 -4.29 -2.03 -15.28
CA HIS A 79 -3.52 -2.34 -16.49
C HIS A 79 -2.01 -2.38 -16.26
N LYS A 80 -1.57 -2.24 -15.04
CA LYS A 80 -0.15 -2.31 -14.70
C LYS A 80 0.26 -3.73 -14.35
N ASP A 81 1.51 -4.05 -14.65
CA ASP A 81 2.08 -5.35 -14.36
C ASP A 81 2.36 -5.49 -12.87
N PHE A 82 1.71 -6.46 -12.24
CA PHE A 82 1.92 -6.79 -10.82
C PHE A 82 3.34 -7.20 -10.52
N ASP A 83 3.92 -8.02 -11.39
CA ASP A 83 5.25 -8.55 -11.16
C ASP A 83 6.30 -7.44 -11.26
N ALA A 84 6.13 -6.51 -12.19
CA ALA A 84 7.00 -5.35 -12.30
C ALA A 84 6.89 -4.45 -11.06
N ALA A 85 5.69 -4.23 -10.55
CA ALA A 85 5.48 -3.45 -9.33
C ALA A 85 6.12 -4.13 -8.11
N TYR A 86 5.97 -5.43 -8.02
CA TYR A 86 6.59 -6.21 -6.94
C TYR A 86 8.12 -6.19 -7.03
N ASP A 87 8.66 -6.35 -8.22
CA ASP A 87 10.11 -6.29 -8.44
C ASP A 87 10.66 -4.91 -8.05
N GLN A 88 9.93 -3.84 -8.33
CA GLN A 88 10.30 -2.49 -7.93
C GLN A 88 10.35 -2.35 -6.40
N LEU A 89 9.35 -2.88 -5.70
CA LEU A 89 9.37 -2.90 -4.23
C LEU A 89 10.57 -3.69 -3.69
N LEU A 90 10.92 -4.80 -4.32
CA LEU A 90 12.10 -5.60 -3.95
C LEU A 90 13.38 -4.78 -4.08
N GLU A 91 13.52 -3.98 -5.15
CA GLU A 91 14.68 -3.11 -5.33
C GLU A 91 14.82 -2.09 -4.21
N TYR A 92 13.71 -1.58 -3.71
CA TYR A 92 13.70 -0.58 -2.64
C TYR A 92 13.62 -1.17 -1.24
N ARG A 93 13.67 -2.48 -1.10
CA ARG A 93 13.48 -3.16 0.18
C ARG A 93 14.44 -2.68 1.25
N ALA A 94 15.72 -2.49 0.90
CA ALA A 94 16.72 -1.99 1.86
C ALA A 94 16.41 -0.55 2.29
N ASP A 95 15.94 0.29 1.36
CA ASP A 95 15.55 1.67 1.66
C ASP A 95 14.32 1.76 2.55
N LEU A 96 13.53 0.70 2.60
CA LEU A 96 12.36 0.57 3.45
C LEU A 96 12.67 -0.16 4.78
N ASP A 97 13.94 -0.32 5.11
CA ASP A 97 14.42 -1.04 6.31
C ASP A 97 14.04 -2.53 6.33
N ASN A 98 14.03 -3.15 5.15
CA ASN A 98 13.80 -4.59 4.97
C ASN A 98 12.53 -5.10 5.68
N PRO A 99 11.35 -4.54 5.40
CA PRO A 99 10.14 -5.00 6.07
C PRO A 99 9.82 -6.46 5.73
N PRO A 100 9.19 -7.20 6.64
CA PRO A 100 8.84 -8.60 6.39
C PRO A 100 7.74 -8.78 5.36
N LEU A 101 6.98 -7.73 5.04
CA LEU A 101 5.84 -7.80 4.15
C LEU A 101 5.95 -6.77 3.03
N LEU A 102 5.85 -7.22 1.78
CA LEU A 102 5.74 -6.37 0.61
C LEU A 102 4.38 -6.65 -0.05
N VAL A 103 3.58 -5.62 -0.23
CA VAL A 103 2.22 -5.73 -0.73
C VAL A 103 2.04 -4.90 -1.99
N VAL A 104 1.46 -5.49 -3.02
CA VAL A 104 0.97 -4.78 -4.20
C VAL A 104 -0.54 -4.91 -4.22
N CYS A 105 -1.24 -3.78 -4.30
CA CYS A 105 -2.69 -3.73 -4.27
C CYS A 105 -3.23 -3.09 -5.54
N TYR A 106 -4.15 -3.76 -6.23
CA TYR A 106 -4.88 -3.19 -7.34
C TYR A 106 -6.08 -2.39 -6.84
N MET A 107 -6.21 -1.18 -7.38
CA MET A 107 -7.45 -0.41 -7.26
C MET A 107 -8.22 -0.59 -8.55
N ASP A 108 -9.06 -1.62 -8.61
CA ASP A 108 -9.84 -1.94 -9.79
C ASP A 108 -11.32 -1.83 -9.48
N LYS A 109 -12.00 -0.93 -10.19
CA LYS A 109 -13.43 -0.71 -10.05
C LYS A 109 -14.27 -1.94 -10.39
N LYS A 110 -13.81 -2.75 -11.32
CA LYS A 110 -14.57 -3.91 -11.81
C LYS A 110 -14.54 -5.09 -10.85
N LEU A 111 -13.49 -5.20 -10.05
CA LEU A 111 -13.36 -6.31 -9.11
C LEU A 111 -14.09 -6.08 -7.80
N CYS A 112 -14.41 -4.86 -7.45
CA CYS A 112 -15.15 -4.50 -6.25
C CYS A 112 -14.69 -5.17 -4.94
N LEU A 113 -13.58 -5.90 -5.01
CA LEU A 113 -13.02 -6.65 -3.89
C LEU A 113 -11.54 -6.29 -3.74
N PRO A 114 -11.25 -5.16 -3.10
CA PRO A 114 -9.87 -4.69 -2.97
C PRO A 114 -8.92 -5.70 -2.33
N LEU A 115 -9.44 -6.57 -1.49
CA LEU A 115 -8.63 -7.62 -0.86
C LEU A 115 -8.20 -8.72 -1.84
N LEU A 116 -8.97 -8.96 -2.90
CA LEU A 116 -8.61 -9.94 -3.92
C LEU A 116 -7.52 -9.42 -4.86
N GLY A 117 -7.39 -8.10 -4.95
CA GLY A 117 -6.34 -7.47 -5.75
C GLY A 117 -5.02 -7.32 -5.03
N MET A 118 -4.89 -7.87 -3.82
CA MET A 118 -3.66 -7.77 -3.03
C MET A 118 -2.77 -8.99 -3.26
N ARG A 119 -1.49 -8.73 -3.47
CA ARG A 119 -0.48 -9.77 -3.60
C ARG A 119 0.59 -9.58 -2.54
N VAL A 120 0.79 -10.61 -1.74
CA VAL A 120 1.79 -10.63 -0.68
C VAL A 120 2.98 -11.46 -1.15
N SER A 121 4.20 -11.00 -0.87
CA SER A 121 5.40 -11.69 -1.34
C SER A 121 5.55 -13.08 -0.71
N ALA A 122 6.12 -14.02 -1.49
CA ALA A 122 6.38 -15.37 -1.01
C ALA A 122 7.36 -15.39 0.16
N LYS A 123 8.30 -14.43 0.23
CA LYS A 123 9.22 -14.29 1.35
C LYS A 123 8.50 -13.92 2.63
N CYS A 124 7.47 -13.09 2.52
CA CYS A 124 6.65 -12.72 3.67
C CYS A 124 5.87 -13.90 4.22
N ARG A 125 5.35 -14.75 3.32
CA ARG A 125 4.65 -15.97 3.74
C ARG A 125 5.54 -16.89 4.58
N ARG A 126 6.81 -16.99 4.23
CA ARG A 126 7.76 -17.81 5.00
C ARG A 126 8.06 -17.21 6.37
N ASN A 127 8.11 -15.90 6.45
CA ASN A 127 8.34 -15.23 7.74
C ASN A 127 7.13 -15.33 8.68
N TRP A 128 5.94 -15.43 8.11
CA TRP A 128 4.71 -15.58 8.90
C TRP A 128 4.52 -17.00 9.47
N SER A 129 5.09 -17.98 8.82
CA SER A 129 4.97 -19.36 9.30
C SER A 129 5.99 -19.70 10.40
N ARG A 130 6.76 -18.75 10.84
CA ARG A 130 7.69 -18.87 11.96
C ARG A 130 7.10 -18.24 13.21
#